data_017225b56e6ff2d38e38e506ccfc6d68
#
_entry.id   017225b56e6ff2d38e38e506ccfc6d68
#
_cell.length_a   1.000
_cell.length_b   1.000
_cell.length_c   1.000
_cell.angle_alpha   90.00
_cell.angle_beta   90.00
_cell.angle_gamma   90.00
#
_symmetry.space_group_name_H-M   'P 1'
#
loop_
_entity.id
_entity.type
_entity.pdbx_description
1 polymer ?
#
loop_
_entity_poly.entity_id
_entity_poly.type
_entity_poly.pdbx_seq_one_letter_code
_entity_poly.pdbx_strand_id
1 'polypeptide(L)'
;METNWRPLEKRLGRARCVGFMFMGRINGINLYKHGIARLYLALDDQGQCYRYCGKSRYQPTAFEAEIRRIEAALRDLDETLESVYDENYIARKQEAFRRARIPLIRIEIEPEEVTVN
;
A
#
# COMPACT_ATOMS: atom_id res chain seq x y z
N MET A 1 -10.05 -4.42 15.73
CA MET A 1 -9.66 -3.11 15.22
C MET A 1 -10.62 -2.66 14.14
N GLU A 2 -11.11 -1.46 14.24
CA GLU A 2 -11.94 -0.90 13.19
C GLU A 2 -11.09 -0.44 12.03
N THR A 3 -11.48 -0.85 10.83
CA THR A 3 -10.84 -0.35 9.63
C THR A 3 -11.51 0.95 9.21
N ASN A 4 -10.73 1.81 8.58
CA ASN A 4 -11.25 3.07 8.07
C ASN A 4 -10.83 3.23 6.62
N TRP A 5 -11.72 2.87 5.70
CA TRP A 5 -11.45 2.94 4.27
C TRP A 5 -11.89 4.26 3.63
N ARG A 6 -12.64 5.08 4.38
CA ARG A 6 -13.22 6.28 3.82
C ARG A 6 -12.20 7.25 3.20
N PRO A 7 -11.08 7.57 3.85
CA PRO A 7 -10.12 8.48 3.22
C PRO A 7 -9.58 7.96 1.90
N LEU A 8 -9.29 6.66 1.83
CA LEU A 8 -8.76 6.08 0.61
C LEU A 8 -9.83 5.98 -0.46
N GLU A 9 -11.04 5.59 -0.10
CA GLU A 9 -12.14 5.51 -1.05
C GLU A 9 -12.45 6.85 -1.69
N LYS A 10 -12.37 7.92 -0.91
CA LYS A 10 -12.59 9.26 -1.45
C LYS A 10 -11.54 9.67 -2.46
N ARG A 11 -10.32 9.20 -2.30
CA ARG A 11 -9.22 9.58 -3.18
C ARG A 11 -9.11 8.68 -4.41
N LEU A 12 -9.30 7.38 -4.24
CA LEU A 12 -9.09 6.39 -5.30
C LEU A 12 -10.37 5.82 -5.89
N GLY A 13 -11.46 5.85 -5.13
CA GLY A 13 -12.64 5.09 -5.50
C GLY A 13 -12.54 3.67 -4.98
N ARG A 14 -13.71 3.08 -4.81
CA ARG A 14 -13.84 1.78 -4.17
C ARG A 14 -13.13 0.66 -4.93
N ALA A 15 -13.21 0.69 -6.26
CA ALA A 15 -12.65 -0.37 -7.08
C ALA A 15 -11.14 -0.49 -6.92
N ARG A 16 -10.44 0.64 -6.79
CA ARG A 16 -8.99 0.64 -6.66
C ARG A 16 -8.52 0.30 -5.25
N CYS A 17 -9.41 0.41 -4.27
CA CYS A 17 -9.06 0.05 -2.90
C CYS A 17 -8.90 -1.45 -2.70
N VAL A 18 -9.40 -2.26 -3.62
CA VAL A 18 -9.36 -3.73 -3.50
C VAL A 18 -7.94 -4.26 -3.35
N GLY A 19 -6.98 -3.59 -3.99
CA GLY A 19 -5.58 -4.01 -3.90
C GLY A 19 -4.87 -3.64 -2.60
N PHE A 20 -5.53 -2.89 -1.73
CA PHE A 20 -4.91 -2.42 -0.50
C PHE A 20 -5.39 -3.20 0.71
N MET A 21 -4.55 -3.24 1.73
CA MET A 21 -4.88 -3.80 3.04
C MET A 21 -4.83 -2.67 4.06
N PHE A 22 -5.76 -2.69 5.01
CA PHE A 22 -5.72 -1.73 6.10
C PHE A 22 -4.75 -2.25 7.16
N MET A 23 -3.71 -1.48 7.43
CA MET A 23 -2.62 -1.91 8.32
C MET A 23 -2.72 -1.33 9.72
N GLY A 24 -3.59 -0.38 9.93
CA GLY A 24 -3.77 0.19 11.25
C GLY A 24 -3.87 1.70 11.22
N ARG A 25 -3.94 2.28 12.41
CA ARG A 25 -4.07 3.73 12.56
C ARG A 25 -3.12 4.18 13.66
N ILE A 26 -2.31 5.18 13.37
CA ILE A 26 -1.33 5.71 14.31
C ILE A 26 -1.50 7.23 14.36
N ASN A 27 -1.88 7.74 15.52
CA ASN A 27 -2.02 9.19 15.76
C ASN A 27 -2.84 9.89 14.67
N GLY A 28 -3.98 9.28 14.31
CA GLY A 28 -4.90 9.87 13.34
C GLY A 28 -4.55 9.63 11.89
N ILE A 29 -3.45 8.92 11.63
CA ILE A 29 -3.06 8.56 10.27
C ILE A 29 -3.43 7.11 10.01
N ASN A 30 -4.20 6.89 8.95
CA ASN A 30 -4.61 5.55 8.54
C ASN A 30 -3.55 4.99 7.60
N LEU A 31 -3.10 3.77 7.87
CA LEU A 31 -2.06 3.13 7.09
C LEU A 31 -2.67 2.07 6.20
N TYR A 32 -2.39 2.16 4.91
CA TYR A 32 -2.80 1.19 3.92
C TYR A 32 -1.56 0.65 3.23
N LYS A 33 -1.58 -0.62 2.86
CA LYS A 33 -0.46 -1.23 2.15
C LYS A 33 -0.98 -1.90 0.90
N HIS A 34 -0.38 -1.59 -0.23
CA HIS A 34 -0.75 -2.28 -1.46
C HIS A 34 -0.17 -3.70 -1.44
N GLY A 35 -1.04 -4.69 -1.63
CA GLY A 35 -0.66 -6.09 -1.47
C GLY A 35 0.35 -6.59 -2.49
N ILE A 36 0.35 -5.99 -3.69
CA ILE A 36 1.25 -6.39 -4.78
C ILE A 36 2.49 -5.51 -4.78
N ALA A 37 2.31 -4.21 -4.77
CA ALA A 37 3.44 -3.27 -4.81
C ALA A 37 4.24 -3.25 -3.51
N ARG A 38 3.62 -3.66 -2.41
CA ARG A 38 4.24 -3.72 -1.09
C ARG A 38 4.69 -2.35 -0.59
N LEU A 39 3.98 -1.33 -1.01
CA LEU A 39 4.24 0.05 -0.59
C LEU A 39 3.10 0.56 0.26
N TYR A 40 3.44 1.41 1.21
CA TYR A 40 2.47 1.99 2.13
C TYR A 40 1.92 3.30 1.60
N LEU A 41 0.68 3.58 1.97
CA LEU A 41 0.01 4.83 1.71
C LEU A 41 -0.62 5.27 3.02
N ALA A 42 -0.31 6.47 3.47
CA ALA A 42 -0.77 6.97 4.76
C ALA A 42 -1.65 8.19 4.56
N LEU A 43 -2.87 8.14 5.06
CA LEU A 43 -3.83 9.22 4.93
C LEU A 43 -4.46 9.56 6.27
N ASP A 44 -4.59 10.82 6.59
CA ASP A 44 -5.41 11.21 7.74
C ASP A 44 -6.90 11.19 7.35
N ASP A 45 -7.76 11.49 8.30
CA ASP A 45 -9.20 11.41 8.05
C ASP A 45 -9.70 12.45 7.05
N GLN A 46 -8.94 13.52 6.83
CA GLN A 46 -9.27 14.53 5.84
C GLN A 46 -8.69 14.23 4.46
N GLY A 47 -7.93 13.13 4.35
CA GLY A 47 -7.36 12.71 3.08
C GLY A 47 -5.98 13.28 2.79
N GLN A 48 -5.37 14.01 3.73
CA GLN A 48 -4.00 14.44 3.56
C GLN A 48 -3.07 13.24 3.57
N CYS A 49 -2.18 13.16 2.58
CA CYS A 49 -1.24 12.07 2.44
C CYS A 49 0.06 12.39 3.16
N TYR A 50 0.69 11.34 3.68
CA TYR A 50 1.95 11.46 4.41
C TYR A 50 2.93 10.41 3.91
N ARG A 51 4.20 10.72 4.04
CA ARG A 51 5.28 9.77 3.74
C ARG A 51 6.12 9.56 4.99
N TYR A 52 6.44 8.30 5.26
CA TYR A 52 7.33 7.96 6.35
C TYR A 52 8.77 8.38 6.00
N CYS A 53 9.39 9.14 6.88
CA CYS A 53 10.72 9.71 6.65
C CYS A 53 11.79 9.08 7.53
N GLY A 54 11.44 8.02 8.25
CA GLY A 54 12.35 7.41 9.21
C GLY A 54 12.25 8.07 10.58
N LYS A 55 12.82 7.43 11.60
CA LYS A 55 12.82 7.93 12.97
C LYS A 55 11.43 8.25 13.50
N SER A 56 10.47 7.42 13.13
CA SER A 56 9.08 7.56 13.58
C SER A 56 8.41 8.86 13.14
N ARG A 57 8.83 9.42 12.01
CA ARG A 57 8.27 10.66 11.49
C ARG A 57 7.53 10.47 10.20
N TYR A 58 6.43 11.19 10.08
CA TYR A 58 5.65 11.28 8.85
C TYR A 58 5.60 12.75 8.43
N GLN A 59 5.76 12.99 7.13
CA GLN A 59 5.69 14.33 6.56
C GLN A 59 4.59 14.40 5.53
N PRO A 60 3.87 15.52 5.44
CA PRO A 60 2.88 15.71 4.40
C PRO A 60 3.51 15.56 3.02
N THR A 61 2.78 14.93 2.11
CA THR A 61 3.22 14.75 0.74
C THR A 61 2.00 14.79 -0.19
N ALA A 62 2.25 14.93 -1.47
CA ALA A 62 1.18 14.91 -2.45
C ALA A 62 0.71 13.47 -2.67
N PHE A 63 -0.60 13.28 -2.58
CA PHE A 63 -1.21 11.97 -2.78
C PHE A 63 -0.83 11.41 -4.16
N GLU A 64 -0.89 12.24 -5.17
CA GLU A 64 -0.59 11.83 -6.55
C GLU A 64 0.84 11.33 -6.71
N ALA A 65 1.77 11.90 -5.97
CA ALA A 65 3.16 11.46 -6.01
C ALA A 65 3.29 10.05 -5.42
N GLU A 66 2.59 9.78 -4.33
CA GLU A 66 2.62 8.47 -3.71
C GLU A 66 1.92 7.41 -4.57
N ILE A 67 0.83 7.79 -5.21
CA ILE A 67 0.15 6.89 -6.14
C ILE A 67 1.02 6.58 -7.34
N ARG A 68 1.74 7.56 -7.88
CA ARG A 68 2.67 7.30 -9.00
C ARG A 68 3.77 6.33 -8.62
N ARG A 69 4.25 6.38 -7.37
CA ARG A 69 5.24 5.41 -6.90
C ARG A 69 4.66 3.99 -6.90
N ILE A 70 3.44 3.84 -6.41
CA ILE A 70 2.77 2.55 -6.40
C ILE A 70 2.54 2.06 -7.83
N GLU A 71 2.04 2.93 -8.70
CA GLU A 71 1.81 2.58 -10.09
C GLU A 71 3.10 2.16 -10.81
N ALA A 72 4.20 2.85 -10.52
CA ALA A 72 5.48 2.50 -11.12
C ALA A 72 5.93 1.10 -10.68
N ALA A 73 5.77 0.79 -9.39
CA ALA A 73 6.11 -0.53 -8.88
C ALA A 73 5.21 -1.61 -9.50
N LEU A 74 3.93 -1.29 -9.70
CA LEU A 74 3.00 -2.22 -10.32
C LEU A 74 3.34 -2.46 -11.79
N ARG A 75 3.74 -1.42 -12.52
CA ARG A 75 4.14 -1.59 -13.92
C ARG A 75 5.32 -2.53 -14.08
N ASP A 76 6.26 -2.50 -13.14
CA ASP A 76 7.40 -3.41 -13.17
C ASP A 76 6.95 -4.86 -13.01
N LEU A 77 5.74 -5.10 -12.53
CA LEU A 77 5.17 -6.42 -12.34
C LEU A 77 4.05 -6.70 -13.34
N ASP A 78 3.89 -5.87 -14.36
CA ASP A 78 2.80 -5.94 -15.34
C ASP A 78 1.41 -5.87 -14.69
N GLU A 79 1.29 -5.03 -13.66
CA GLU A 79 0.04 -4.87 -12.93
C GLU A 79 -0.41 -3.40 -12.92
N THR A 80 -1.66 -3.18 -12.56
CA THR A 80 -2.24 -1.85 -12.41
C THR A 80 -3.01 -1.77 -11.10
N LEU A 81 -3.47 -0.56 -10.76
CA LEU A 81 -4.31 -0.39 -9.57
C LEU A 81 -5.64 -1.11 -9.69
N GLU A 82 -6.08 -1.39 -10.92
CA GLU A 82 -7.34 -2.08 -11.17
C GLU A 82 -7.21 -3.61 -11.18
N SER A 83 -6.01 -4.14 -10.98
CA SER A 83 -5.80 -5.59 -10.97
C SER A 83 -6.58 -6.25 -9.84
N VAL A 84 -7.22 -7.37 -10.14
CA VAL A 84 -7.98 -8.12 -9.15
C VAL A 84 -7.02 -8.97 -8.32
N TYR A 85 -7.17 -8.85 -7.02
CA TYR A 85 -6.30 -9.54 -6.07
C TYR A 85 -7.11 -10.64 -5.39
N ASP A 86 -7.10 -11.84 -5.97
CA ASP A 86 -7.81 -12.99 -5.43
C ASP A 86 -6.86 -14.19 -5.28
N GLU A 87 -7.38 -15.31 -4.80
CA GLU A 87 -6.56 -16.50 -4.56
C GLU A 87 -5.90 -17.02 -5.82
N ASN A 88 -6.62 -17.02 -6.92
CA ASN A 88 -6.07 -17.48 -8.20
C ASN A 88 -4.96 -16.55 -8.67
N TYR A 89 -5.16 -15.25 -8.48
CA TYR A 89 -4.16 -14.26 -8.83
C TYR A 89 -2.88 -14.49 -8.04
N ILE A 90 -3.01 -14.68 -6.72
CA ILE A 90 -1.85 -14.93 -5.86
C ILE A 90 -1.10 -16.18 -6.31
N ALA A 91 -1.83 -17.25 -6.58
CA ALA A 91 -1.22 -18.49 -7.01
C ALA A 91 -0.44 -18.32 -8.32
N ARG A 92 -1.02 -17.59 -9.28
CA ARG A 92 -0.36 -17.34 -10.55
C ARG A 92 0.91 -16.53 -10.38
N LYS A 93 0.90 -15.53 -9.52
CA LYS A 93 2.07 -14.70 -9.28
C LYS A 93 3.17 -15.45 -8.57
N GLN A 94 2.82 -16.28 -7.60
CA GLN A 94 3.80 -17.12 -6.93
C GLN A 94 4.46 -18.08 -7.91
N GLU A 95 3.69 -18.66 -8.80
CA GLU A 95 4.23 -19.57 -9.82
C GLU A 95 5.15 -18.83 -10.79
N ALA A 96 4.74 -17.64 -11.21
CA ALA A 96 5.55 -16.83 -12.11
C ALA A 96 6.89 -16.45 -11.46
N PHE A 97 6.87 -16.10 -10.18
CA PHE A 97 8.08 -15.75 -9.45
C PHE A 97 9.00 -16.98 -9.31
N ARG A 98 8.42 -18.17 -9.07
CA ARG A 98 9.20 -19.39 -8.99
C ARG A 98 9.89 -19.69 -10.30
N ARG A 99 9.17 -19.57 -11.41
CA ARG A 99 9.75 -19.82 -12.75
C ARG A 99 10.86 -18.85 -13.07
N ALA A 100 10.69 -17.59 -12.66
CA ALA A 100 11.70 -16.57 -12.89
C ALA A 100 12.84 -16.64 -11.89
N ARG A 101 12.76 -17.56 -10.93
CA ARG A 101 13.74 -17.70 -9.84
C ARG A 101 13.88 -16.43 -9.02
N ILE A 102 12.77 -15.69 -8.90
CA ILE A 102 12.72 -14.52 -8.06
C ILE A 102 12.40 -14.99 -6.65
N PRO A 103 13.18 -14.57 -5.64
CA PRO A 103 12.91 -14.98 -4.27
C PRO A 103 11.52 -14.53 -3.85
N LEU A 104 10.74 -15.44 -3.26
CA LEU A 104 9.45 -15.11 -2.70
C LEU A 104 9.56 -14.55 -1.31
N ILE A 105 10.67 -14.78 -0.67
CA ILE A 105 10.92 -14.27 0.66
C ILE A 105 11.12 -12.78 0.57
N ARG A 106 10.38 -12.06 1.35
CA ARG A 106 10.53 -10.64 1.42
C ARG A 106 10.80 -10.23 2.81
N ILE A 107 11.73 -9.35 2.96
CA ILE A 107 11.93 -8.71 4.22
C ILE A 107 11.01 -7.52 4.25
N GLU A 108 10.00 -7.62 5.06
CA GLU A 108 9.06 -6.55 5.22
C GLU A 108 9.59 -5.62 6.28
N ILE A 109 9.82 -4.39 5.90
CA ILE A 109 10.12 -3.37 6.88
C ILE A 109 8.79 -2.76 7.25
N GLU A 110 8.22 -3.32 8.29
CA GLU A 110 6.90 -2.89 8.72
C GLU A 110 7.02 -1.64 9.57
N PRO A 111 6.08 -0.72 9.40
CA PRO A 111 6.09 0.48 10.22
C PRO A 111 5.42 0.29 11.57
N GLU A 112 5.26 -0.95 12.06
CA GLU A 112 4.57 -1.18 13.32
C GLU A 112 5.29 -0.56 14.49
N GLU A 113 6.58 -0.33 14.35
CA GLU A 113 7.36 0.33 15.39
C GLU A 113 7.40 1.84 15.22
N VAL A 114 6.76 2.30 14.17
CA VAL A 114 6.76 3.72 13.83
C VAL A 114 5.70 4.44 14.62
N THR A 115 6.05 5.56 15.19
CA THR A 115 5.08 6.46 15.80
C THR A 115 5.04 7.76 15.03
N VAL A 116 3.89 8.40 15.05
CA VAL A 116 3.72 9.70 14.43
C VAL A 116 3.84 10.76 15.52
N ASN A 117 4.78 11.63 15.38
CA ASN A 117 5.00 12.70 16.33
C ASN A 117 4.47 14.02 15.80
#